data_484824c0f6df7ec7bec90fe27269ba6f
#
_entry.id   484824c0f6df7ec7bec90fe27269ba6f
#
_cell.length_a   1.000
_cell.length_b   1.000
_cell.length_c   1.000
_cell.angle_alpha   90.00
_cell.angle_beta   90.00
_cell.angle_gamma   90.00
#
_symmetry.space_group_name_H-M   'P 1'
#
loop_
_entity.id
_entity.type
_entity.pdbx_description
1 polymer ?
#
loop_
_entity_poly.entity_id
_entity_poly.type
_entity_poly.pdbx_seq_one_letter_code
_entity_poly.pdbx_strand_id
1 'polypeptide(L)' 'MNKQLVEIRRQEYFCRERALHDSERRVFWLAEAEEWEQRALDEIAFHFRECNLESPSHSLSGHSLSAA' A
#
# COMPACT_ATOMS: atom_id res chain seq x y z
N MET A 1 5.27 14.14 3.28
CA MET A 1 5.36 12.71 3.04
C MET A 1 4.78 11.92 4.19
N ASN A 2 4.10 10.84 3.89
CA ASN A 2 3.46 10.04 4.91
C ASN A 2 4.45 9.12 5.59
N LYS A 3 4.80 9.42 6.84
CA LYS A 3 5.78 8.64 7.55
C LYS A 3 5.33 7.21 7.75
N GLN A 4 4.04 7.01 7.97
CA GLN A 4 3.53 5.68 8.18
C GLN A 4 3.69 4.82 6.94
N LEU A 5 3.42 5.39 5.78
CA LEU A 5 3.56 4.67 4.54
C LEU A 5 5.03 4.33 4.29
N VAL A 6 5.92 5.25 4.58
CA VAL A 6 7.34 4.99 4.40
C VAL A 6 7.78 3.82 5.29
N GLU A 7 7.30 3.78 6.53
CA GLU A 7 7.69 2.72 7.43
C GLU A 7 7.13 1.38 6.97
N ILE A 8 5.90 1.36 6.48
CA ILE A 8 5.29 0.14 5.97
C ILE A 8 6.08 -0.39 4.78
N ARG A 9 6.44 0.49 3.85
CA ARG A 9 7.20 0.06 2.68
C ARG A 9 8.58 -0.43 3.08
N ARG A 10 9.16 0.15 4.12
CA ARG A 10 10.46 -0.28 4.59
C ARG A 10 10.39 -1.70 5.16
N GLN A 11 9.31 -2.01 5.88
CA GLN A 11 9.14 -3.33 6.42
C GLN A 11 8.92 -4.34 5.30
N GLU A 12 8.17 -3.96 4.29
CA GLU A 12 7.95 -4.82 3.15
C GLU A 12 9.27 -5.16 2.49
N TYR A 13 10.10 -4.16 2.29
CA TYR A 13 11.39 -4.35 1.63
C TYR A 13 12.27 -5.27 2.48
N PHE A 14 12.26 -5.06 3.79
CA PHE A 14 13.06 -5.88 4.69
C PHE A 14 12.64 -7.34 4.58
N CYS A 15 11.36 -7.63 4.54
CA CYS A 15 10.89 -8.98 4.43
C CYS A 15 11.29 -9.63 3.12
N ARG A 16 11.23 -8.87 2.02
CA ARG A 16 11.61 -9.42 0.73
C ARG A 16 13.10 -9.70 0.69
N GLU A 17 13.91 -8.85 1.33
CA GLU A 17 15.35 -9.08 1.39
C GLU A 17 15.64 -10.35 2.17
N ARG A 18 14.94 -10.55 3.29
CA ARG A 18 15.17 -11.75 4.07
C ARG A 18 14.79 -12.99 3.28
N ALA A 19 13.75 -12.89 2.47
CA ALA A 19 13.34 -14.03 1.67
C ALA A 19 14.43 -14.47 0.69
N LEU A 20 15.25 -13.53 0.24
CA LEU A 20 16.32 -13.86 -0.68
C LEU A 20 17.46 -14.61 0.01
N HIS A 21 17.65 -14.35 1.31
CA HIS A 21 18.78 -14.92 2.03
C HIS A 21 18.43 -16.05 2.98
N ASP A 22 17.16 -16.38 3.11
CA ASP A 22 16.75 -17.41 4.04
C ASP A 22 15.84 -18.37 3.31
N SER A 23 16.44 -19.29 2.57
CA SER A 23 15.66 -20.18 1.73
C SER A 23 14.74 -21.09 2.52
N GLU A 24 15.11 -21.42 3.77
CA GLU A 24 14.28 -22.29 4.58
C GLU A 24 13.00 -21.62 4.99
N ARG A 25 13.04 -20.31 5.18
CA ARG A 25 11.87 -19.57 5.64
C ARG A 25 11.37 -18.61 4.58
N ARG A 26 11.71 -18.88 3.34
CA ARG A 26 11.32 -17.97 2.26
C ARG A 26 9.83 -17.75 2.18
N VAL A 27 9.05 -18.83 2.32
CA VAL A 27 7.61 -18.70 2.23
C VAL A 27 7.09 -17.82 3.36
N PHE A 28 7.66 -17.96 4.55
CA PHE A 28 7.27 -17.14 5.68
C PHE A 28 7.57 -15.67 5.38
N TRP A 29 8.77 -15.37 4.90
CA TRP A 29 9.15 -14.00 4.65
C TRP A 29 8.35 -13.37 3.51
N LEU A 30 8.04 -14.15 2.49
CA LEU A 30 7.23 -13.63 1.39
C LEU A 30 5.80 -13.35 1.84
N ALA A 31 5.27 -14.20 2.70
CA ALA A 31 3.92 -13.98 3.22
C ALA A 31 3.89 -12.71 4.06
N GLU A 32 4.94 -12.47 4.86
CA GLU A 32 5.02 -11.27 5.66
C GLU A 32 5.11 -10.04 4.75
N ALA A 33 5.89 -10.15 3.67
CA ALA A 33 6.03 -9.04 2.75
C ALA A 33 4.69 -8.70 2.11
N GLU A 34 3.90 -9.71 1.78
CA GLU A 34 2.60 -9.47 1.19
C GLU A 34 1.66 -8.78 2.16
N GLU A 35 1.76 -9.11 3.44
CA GLU A 35 0.94 -8.45 4.43
C GLU A 35 1.31 -6.98 4.55
N TRP A 36 2.61 -6.69 4.51
CA TRP A 36 3.04 -5.29 4.58
C TRP A 36 2.63 -4.55 3.32
N GLU A 37 2.66 -5.22 2.17
CA GLU A 37 2.23 -4.62 0.93
C GLU A 37 0.75 -4.27 1.00
N GLN A 38 -0.07 -5.16 1.56
CA GLN A 38 -1.49 -4.90 1.69
C GLN A 38 -1.74 -3.70 2.61
N ARG A 39 -0.95 -3.58 3.68
CA ARG A 39 -1.07 -2.43 4.56
C ARG A 39 -0.74 -1.14 3.84
N ALA A 40 0.27 -1.18 2.95
CA ALA A 40 0.63 0.00 2.19
C ALA A 40 -0.50 0.40 1.25
N LEU A 41 -1.12 -0.59 0.61
CA LEU A 41 -2.22 -0.29 -0.30
C LEU A 41 -3.42 0.26 0.46
N ASP A 42 -3.67 -0.26 1.66
CA ASP A 42 -4.77 0.22 2.47
C ASP A 42 -4.51 1.66 2.93
N GLU A 43 -3.27 1.96 3.25
CA GLU A 43 -2.91 3.30 3.69
C GLU A 43 -3.08 4.29 2.55
N ILE A 44 -2.68 3.90 1.35
CA ILE A 44 -2.82 4.73 0.18
C ILE A 44 -4.31 4.97 -0.12
N ALA A 45 -5.11 3.92 -0.04
CA ALA A 45 -6.53 4.04 -0.29
C ALA A 45 -7.20 4.95 0.73
N PHE A 46 -6.78 4.86 1.97
CA PHE A 46 -7.34 5.67 3.02
C PHE A 46 -7.05 7.15 2.74
N HIS A 47 -5.84 7.49 2.40
CA HIS A 47 -5.48 8.86 2.13
C HIS A 47 -6.17 9.39 0.86
N PHE A 48 -6.33 8.53 -0.11
CA PHE A 48 -6.99 8.93 -1.34
C PHE A 48 -8.46 9.26 -1.05
N ARG A 49 -9.12 8.48 -0.20
CA ARG A 49 -10.49 8.74 0.15
C ARG A 49 -10.63 10.03 0.93
N GLU A 50 -9.67 10.31 1.81
CA GLU A 50 -9.70 11.52 2.58
C GLU A 50 -9.61 12.74 1.68
N CYS A 51 -8.75 12.69 0.68
CA CYS A 51 -8.62 13.78 -0.25
C CYS A 51 -9.91 13.98 -1.04
N ASN A 52 -10.54 12.90 -1.44
CA ASN A 52 -11.75 13.00 -2.21
C ASN A 52 -12.89 13.60 -1.40
N LEU A 53 -12.93 13.31 -0.12
CA LEU A 53 -13.96 13.87 0.72
C LEU A 53 -13.78 15.37 0.85
N GLU A 54 -12.57 15.84 0.83
CA GLU A 54 -12.30 17.25 0.95
C GLU A 54 -12.56 17.99 -0.36
N SER A 55 -12.67 17.28 -1.45
CA SER A 55 -12.89 17.89 -2.75
C SER A 55 -14.07 17.24 -3.44
N PRO A 56 -15.25 17.57 -3.01
CA PRO A 56 -16.43 16.93 -3.56
C PRO A 56 -16.61 17.09 -5.05
N SER A 57 -16.28 18.23 -5.57
CA SER A 57 -16.44 18.42 -6.98
C SER A 57 -15.53 17.49 -7.74
N HIS A 58 -14.43 17.17 -7.17
CA HIS A 58 -13.49 16.33 -7.80
C HIS A 58 -14.04 14.93 -7.94
N SER A 59 -14.75 14.46 -6.97
CA SER A 59 -15.24 13.13 -7.03
C SER A 59 -16.20 12.94 -8.19
N LEU A 60 -16.92 13.96 -8.56
CA LEU A 60 -17.80 13.82 -9.64
C LEU A 60 -17.10 13.60 -10.91
N SER A 61 -16.09 14.36 -11.15
CA SER A 61 -15.38 14.24 -12.39
C SER A 61 -14.73 12.88 -12.50
N GLY A 62 -14.21 12.40 -11.44
CA GLY A 62 -13.58 11.15 -11.48
C GLY A 62 -14.55 10.08 -11.87
N HIS A 63 -15.80 10.26 -11.44
CA HIS A 63 -16.72 9.31 -11.75
C HIS A 63 -17.01 9.24 -13.18
N SER A 64 -17.07 10.35 -13.78
CA SER A 64 -17.42 10.34 -15.15
C SER A 64 -16.44 9.56 -15.97
N LEU A 65 -15.23 9.50 -15.56
CA LEU A 65 -14.29 8.77 -16.28
C LEU A 65 -14.64 7.37 -16.37
N SER A 66 -15.06 6.82 -15.29
CA SER A 66 -15.30 5.43 -15.31
C SER A 66 -16.43 5.13 -16.23
N ALA A 67 -17.25 6.05 -16.41
CA ALA A 67 -18.36 5.81 -17.25
C ALA A 67 -17.94 5.66 -18.67
N ALA A 68 -16.92 6.31 -19.01
CA ALA A 68 -16.46 6.20 -20.35
C ALA A 68 -15.77 4.86 -20.59
#